data_6698e41fb14da02f530d9cabd76fe328
#
_entry.id   6698e41fb14da02f530d9cabd76fe328
#
_cell.length_a   1.000
_cell.length_b   1.000
_cell.length_c   1.000
_cell.angle_alpha   90.00
_cell.angle_beta   90.00
_cell.angle_gamma   90.00
#
_symmetry.space_group_name_H-M   'P 1'
#
loop_
_entity.id
_entity.type
_entity.pdbx_description
1 polymer ?
#
loop_
_entity_poly.entity_id
_entity_poly.type
_entity_poly.pdbx_seq_one_letter_code
_entity_poly.pdbx_strand_id
1 'polypeptide(L)'
;MNPKEFRLLIVDDEETLRQALSTYLRLEGYGVDTAESAEDAVRQGIAEHDLLLLDIMMDGMSGVELAEKLKANPQTSGIPIIFITAKDSDEDMVAGLRLGADDYIAKPYSMKNVLARIEAVLRRTARQAPPTANVVCDRNTLTCTVDGKNVKMPRKEFEILALLLENPGRIFSREEVMSHVWPDNVVVVDRSVDVHITRIRNNIAPYGKKIISRSGYGYGWEG
;
A
#
# COMPACT_ATOMS: atom_id res chain seq x y z
N MET A 1 -3.28 -9.36 3.06
CA MET A 1 -2.04 -8.98 2.36
C MET A 1 -1.22 -10.25 2.18
N ASN A 2 -0.73 -10.55 0.99
CA ASN A 2 0.07 -11.75 0.75
C ASN A 2 1.56 -11.39 0.85
N PRO A 3 2.31 -11.88 1.86
CA PRO A 3 3.73 -11.56 2.04
C PRO A 3 4.59 -11.85 0.81
N LYS A 4 4.23 -12.88 0.03
CA LYS A 4 4.98 -13.30 -1.17
C LYS A 4 5.05 -12.27 -2.30
N GLU A 5 4.25 -11.21 -2.22
CA GLU A 5 4.21 -10.12 -3.21
C GLU A 5 5.17 -8.98 -2.88
N PHE A 6 5.80 -8.99 -1.68
CA PHE A 6 6.67 -7.90 -1.22
C PHE A 6 8.13 -8.33 -1.12
N ARG A 7 9.01 -7.44 -1.61
CA ARG A 7 10.47 -7.54 -1.47
C ARG A 7 10.97 -6.53 -0.47
N LEU A 8 11.67 -7.00 0.55
CA LEU A 8 12.26 -6.19 1.61
C LEU A 8 13.77 -6.11 1.43
N LEU A 9 14.38 -4.98 1.73
CA LEU A 9 15.82 -4.83 1.83
C LEU A 9 16.22 -4.54 3.27
N ILE A 10 17.10 -5.36 3.83
CA ILE A 10 17.70 -5.16 5.16
C ILE A 10 19.10 -4.61 4.97
N VAL A 11 19.37 -3.45 5.54
CA VAL A 11 20.68 -2.78 5.52
C VAL A 11 21.15 -2.62 6.96
N ASP A 12 22.15 -3.40 7.36
CA ASP A 12 22.70 -3.44 8.73
C ASP A 12 24.12 -4.00 8.64
N ASP A 13 25.11 -3.41 9.25
CA ASP A 13 26.50 -3.87 9.21
C ASP A 13 26.75 -5.07 10.14
N GLU A 14 25.86 -5.31 11.12
CA GLU A 14 25.95 -6.46 12.00
C GLU A 14 25.42 -7.74 11.33
N GLU A 15 26.32 -8.59 10.86
CA GLU A 15 26.01 -9.82 10.11
C GLU A 15 25.02 -10.74 10.83
N THR A 16 25.20 -10.93 12.15
CA THR A 16 24.36 -11.83 12.95
C THR A 16 22.91 -11.37 12.99
N LEU A 17 22.69 -10.07 13.23
CA LEU A 17 21.33 -9.49 13.25
C LEU A 17 20.70 -9.52 11.86
N ARG A 18 21.47 -9.14 10.85
CA ARG A 18 21.04 -9.14 9.43
C ARG A 18 20.60 -10.54 9.00
N GLN A 19 21.37 -11.59 9.31
CA GLN A 19 21.03 -12.97 8.97
C GLN A 19 19.82 -13.48 9.76
N ALA A 20 19.74 -13.23 11.05
CA ALA A 20 18.62 -13.67 11.90
C ALA A 20 17.29 -13.05 11.41
N LEU A 21 17.29 -11.74 11.12
CA LEU A 21 16.13 -11.01 10.67
C LEU A 21 15.70 -11.47 9.27
N SER A 22 16.65 -11.62 8.33
CA SER A 22 16.36 -12.08 6.97
C SER A 22 15.77 -13.49 6.96
N THR A 23 16.32 -14.39 7.77
CA THR A 23 15.82 -15.76 7.89
C THR A 23 14.39 -15.77 8.42
N TYR A 24 14.11 -15.02 9.47
CA TYR A 24 12.78 -14.92 10.04
C TYR A 24 11.76 -14.39 9.04
N LEU A 25 12.06 -13.29 8.36
CA LEU A 25 11.13 -12.68 7.40
C LEU A 25 10.90 -13.55 6.15
N ARG A 26 11.91 -14.31 5.69
CA ARG A 26 11.74 -15.31 4.64
C ARG A 26 10.81 -16.44 5.05
N LEU A 27 10.89 -16.89 6.31
CA LEU A 27 9.96 -17.90 6.86
C LEU A 27 8.52 -17.39 6.92
N GLU A 28 8.33 -16.08 7.16
CA GLU A 28 7.01 -15.42 7.09
C GLU A 28 6.51 -15.21 5.63
N GLY A 29 7.36 -15.52 4.64
CA GLY A 29 6.99 -15.55 3.21
C GLY A 29 7.39 -14.33 2.41
N TYR A 30 8.14 -13.38 2.97
CA TYR A 30 8.66 -12.21 2.24
C TYR A 30 9.84 -12.57 1.33
N GLY A 31 9.95 -11.89 0.18
CA GLY A 31 11.22 -11.78 -0.53
C GLY A 31 12.17 -10.88 0.26
N VAL A 32 13.39 -11.33 0.57
CA VAL A 32 14.31 -10.54 1.39
C VAL A 32 15.69 -10.53 0.77
N ASP A 33 16.18 -9.33 0.49
CA ASP A 33 17.56 -9.06 0.13
C ASP A 33 18.28 -8.38 1.31
N THR A 34 19.60 -8.46 1.34
CA THR A 34 20.41 -7.93 2.44
C THR A 34 21.61 -7.18 1.91
N ALA A 35 21.98 -6.09 2.57
CA ALA A 35 23.19 -5.32 2.30
C ALA A 35 23.95 -5.07 3.61
N GLU A 36 25.27 -5.12 3.54
CA GLU A 36 26.15 -4.92 4.71
C GLU A 36 26.48 -3.45 4.97
N SER A 37 26.17 -2.56 4.03
CA SER A 37 26.38 -1.12 4.14
C SER A 37 25.41 -0.36 3.24
N ALA A 38 25.31 0.95 3.44
CA ALA A 38 24.53 1.84 2.58
C ALA A 38 25.05 1.83 1.13
N GLU A 39 26.37 1.79 0.94
CA GLU A 39 27.00 1.73 -0.38
C GLU A 39 26.67 0.42 -1.10
N ASP A 40 26.64 -0.69 -0.36
CA ASP A 40 26.26 -1.98 -0.91
C ASP A 40 24.80 -2.00 -1.33
N ALA A 41 23.91 -1.47 -0.51
CA ALA A 41 22.48 -1.31 -0.84
C ALA A 41 22.28 -0.51 -2.13
N VAL A 42 23.01 0.59 -2.30
CA VAL A 42 22.95 1.41 -3.52
C VAL A 42 23.41 0.64 -4.75
N ARG A 43 24.48 -0.17 -4.62
CA ARG A 43 25.00 -1.00 -5.73
C ARG A 43 24.03 -2.10 -6.16
N GLN A 44 23.30 -2.69 -5.21
CA GLN A 44 22.33 -3.76 -5.49
C GLN A 44 21.06 -3.25 -6.19
N GLY A 45 20.76 -1.94 -6.08
CA GLY A 45 19.56 -1.34 -6.66
C GLY A 45 18.36 -1.38 -5.69
N ILE A 46 18.07 -0.24 -5.09
CA ILE A 46 17.02 -0.11 -4.06
C ILE A 46 15.61 -0.02 -4.65
N ALA A 47 15.47 0.49 -5.88
CA ALA A 47 14.19 0.82 -6.49
C ALA A 47 13.25 -0.39 -6.69
N GLU A 48 13.77 -1.62 -6.63
CA GLU A 48 12.99 -2.86 -6.79
C GLU A 48 12.38 -3.38 -5.47
N HIS A 49 12.58 -2.66 -4.36
CA HIS A 49 12.12 -3.09 -3.05
C HIS A 49 10.89 -2.29 -2.60
N ASP A 50 10.01 -2.97 -1.86
CA ASP A 50 8.76 -2.39 -1.34
C ASP A 50 8.92 -1.76 0.03
N LEU A 51 9.99 -2.06 0.77
CA LEU A 51 10.30 -1.51 2.08
C LEU A 51 11.77 -1.74 2.44
N LEU A 52 12.38 -0.75 3.10
CA LEU A 52 13.72 -0.84 3.70
C LEU A 52 13.64 -0.96 5.21
N LEU A 53 14.43 -1.91 5.75
CA LEU A 53 14.82 -1.97 7.16
C LEU A 53 16.26 -1.49 7.23
N LEU A 54 16.50 -0.36 7.88
CA LEU A 54 17.76 0.39 7.75
C LEU A 54 18.35 0.71 9.12
N ASP A 55 19.55 0.22 9.41
CA ASP A 55 20.29 0.69 10.58
C ASP A 55 20.75 2.13 10.36
N ILE A 56 20.66 2.92 11.40
CA ILE A 56 21.16 4.30 11.40
C ILE A 56 22.68 4.33 11.53
N MET A 57 23.24 3.46 12.37
CA MET A 57 24.63 3.46 12.73
C MET A 57 25.39 2.38 11.95
N MET A 58 25.95 2.78 10.82
CA MET A 58 26.82 1.95 9.99
C MET A 58 28.12 2.67 9.68
N ASP A 59 29.18 1.93 9.45
CA ASP A 59 30.44 2.49 8.98
C ASP A 59 30.28 3.09 7.57
N GLY A 60 30.98 4.19 7.30
CA GLY A 60 30.88 4.91 6.02
C GLY A 60 29.64 5.81 5.96
N MET A 61 28.75 5.55 5.00
CA MET A 61 27.49 6.30 4.88
C MET A 61 26.47 5.82 5.93
N SER A 62 26.03 6.72 6.77
CA SER A 62 24.99 6.40 7.76
C SER A 62 23.63 6.08 7.12
N GLY A 63 22.77 5.36 7.85
CA GLY A 63 21.41 5.09 7.39
C GLY A 63 20.58 6.37 7.20
N VAL A 64 20.84 7.41 7.98
CA VAL A 64 20.19 8.72 7.83
C VAL A 64 20.56 9.36 6.49
N GLU A 65 21.85 9.41 6.16
CA GLU A 65 22.31 9.96 4.87
C GLU A 65 21.79 9.16 3.67
N LEU A 66 21.69 7.84 3.81
CA LEU A 66 21.05 7.01 2.78
C LEU A 66 19.58 7.35 2.63
N ALA A 67 18.84 7.45 3.73
CA ALA A 67 17.41 7.80 3.71
C ALA A 67 17.17 9.17 3.06
N GLU A 68 17.97 10.18 3.37
CA GLU A 68 17.90 11.51 2.74
C GLU A 68 18.09 11.43 1.21
N LYS A 69 19.10 10.69 0.76
CA LYS A 69 19.35 10.47 -0.68
C LYS A 69 18.17 9.78 -1.37
N LEU A 70 17.58 8.77 -0.71
CA LEU A 70 16.44 8.03 -1.25
C LEU A 70 15.19 8.92 -1.34
N LYS A 71 14.92 9.72 -0.31
CA LYS A 71 13.77 10.63 -0.29
C LYS A 71 13.92 11.79 -1.27
N ALA A 72 15.15 12.20 -1.60
CA ALA A 72 15.42 13.21 -2.63
C ALA A 72 15.29 12.69 -4.08
N ASN A 73 15.34 11.36 -4.30
CA ASN A 73 15.26 10.77 -5.62
C ASN A 73 13.81 10.35 -5.95
N PRO A 74 13.18 10.90 -7.02
CA PRO A 74 11.81 10.54 -7.40
C PRO A 74 11.53 9.05 -7.61
N GLN A 75 12.55 8.26 -7.98
CA GLN A 75 12.41 6.82 -8.21
C GLN A 75 12.34 6.00 -6.91
N THR A 76 12.88 6.52 -5.81
CA THR A 76 12.97 5.84 -4.52
C THR A 76 12.27 6.56 -3.39
N SER A 77 11.84 7.82 -3.59
CA SER A 77 11.19 8.64 -2.56
C SER A 77 9.92 8.03 -1.98
N GLY A 78 9.21 7.22 -2.77
CA GLY A 78 8.00 6.51 -2.35
C GLY A 78 8.25 5.23 -1.55
N ILE A 79 9.49 4.73 -1.50
CA ILE A 79 9.81 3.50 -0.77
C ILE A 79 9.79 3.80 0.73
N PRO A 80 8.98 3.07 1.53
CA PRO A 80 8.93 3.26 2.96
C PRO A 80 10.21 2.77 3.63
N ILE A 81 10.62 3.48 4.69
CA ILE A 81 11.83 3.20 5.46
C ILE A 81 11.44 3.01 6.93
N ILE A 82 11.85 1.88 7.50
CA ILE A 82 11.81 1.62 8.94
C ILE A 82 13.24 1.64 9.46
N PHE A 83 13.57 2.56 10.35
CA PHE A 83 14.86 2.53 11.02
C PHE A 83 14.88 1.46 12.12
N ILE A 84 15.98 0.70 12.18
CA ILE A 84 16.28 -0.26 13.25
C ILE A 84 17.64 0.09 13.83
N THR A 85 17.71 0.59 15.07
CA THR A 85 18.97 1.11 15.60
C THR A 85 19.07 1.01 17.12
N ALA A 86 20.31 1.04 17.63
CA ALA A 86 20.60 1.11 19.07
C ALA A 86 20.34 2.49 19.67
N LYS A 87 20.11 3.52 18.87
CA LYS A 87 19.74 4.84 19.39
C LYS A 87 18.30 4.82 19.86
N ASP A 88 18.10 5.07 21.13
CA ASP A 88 16.83 5.02 21.86
C ASP A 88 16.38 6.39 22.39
N SER A 89 17.14 7.47 22.10
CA SER A 89 16.74 8.80 22.53
C SER A 89 15.53 9.32 21.75
N ASP A 90 14.60 9.96 22.45
CA ASP A 90 13.42 10.61 21.84
C ASP A 90 13.83 11.62 20.78
N GLU A 91 14.97 12.29 20.94
CA GLU A 91 15.51 13.28 19.99
C GLU A 91 15.93 12.62 18.66
N ASP A 92 16.61 11.48 18.70
CA ASP A 92 17.03 10.73 17.51
C ASP A 92 15.82 10.14 16.79
N MET A 93 14.82 9.65 17.52
CA MET A 93 13.56 9.13 16.97
C MET A 93 12.78 10.25 16.24
N VAL A 94 12.66 11.41 16.88
CA VAL A 94 11.97 12.57 16.27
C VAL A 94 12.72 13.09 15.05
N ALA A 95 14.06 13.09 15.09
CA ALA A 95 14.87 13.49 13.92
C ALA A 95 14.68 12.51 12.75
N GLY A 96 14.72 11.20 12.99
CA GLY A 96 14.52 10.18 11.96
C GLY A 96 13.12 10.26 11.32
N LEU A 97 12.07 10.46 12.11
CA LEU A 97 10.70 10.64 11.60
C LEU A 97 10.53 11.93 10.80
N ARG A 98 11.20 13.03 11.20
CA ARG A 98 11.19 14.31 10.45
C ARG A 98 11.88 14.20 9.08
N LEU A 99 12.80 13.28 8.92
CA LEU A 99 13.49 12.98 7.66
C LEU A 99 12.64 12.11 6.70
N GLY A 100 11.39 11.78 7.09
CA GLY A 100 10.46 11.05 6.24
C GLY A 100 10.54 9.53 6.40
N ALA A 101 11.09 9.03 7.50
CA ALA A 101 10.94 7.61 7.86
C ALA A 101 9.49 7.30 8.23
N ASP A 102 9.06 6.10 7.87
CA ASP A 102 7.68 5.64 8.07
C ASP A 102 7.47 4.99 9.45
N ASP A 103 8.54 4.48 10.07
CA ASP A 103 8.53 3.95 11.44
C ASP A 103 9.97 3.82 11.97
N TYR A 104 10.07 3.48 13.27
CA TYR A 104 11.32 3.36 14.02
C TYR A 104 11.27 2.18 15.00
N ILE A 105 12.35 1.41 15.09
CA ILE A 105 12.48 0.25 15.98
C ILE A 105 13.79 0.36 16.77
N ALA A 106 13.71 0.47 18.09
CA ALA A 106 14.89 0.46 18.94
C ALA A 106 15.41 -0.98 19.17
N LYS A 107 16.73 -1.18 19.10
CA LYS A 107 17.42 -2.41 19.54
C LYS A 107 17.54 -2.38 21.11
N PRO A 108 17.27 -3.49 21.83
CA PRO A 108 16.89 -4.80 21.35
C PRO A 108 15.38 -4.92 21.01
N TYR A 109 15.05 -5.64 19.95
CA TYR A 109 13.69 -5.84 19.49
C TYR A 109 13.29 -7.31 19.44
N SER A 110 11.99 -7.60 19.44
CA SER A 110 11.48 -8.93 19.12
C SER A 110 11.14 -9.05 17.64
N MET A 111 11.38 -10.21 17.03
CA MET A 111 11.04 -10.47 15.62
C MET A 111 9.56 -10.23 15.33
N LYS A 112 8.67 -10.56 16.28
CA LYS A 112 7.22 -10.28 16.16
C LYS A 112 6.91 -8.79 16.11
N ASN A 113 7.65 -7.95 16.85
CA ASN A 113 7.47 -6.50 16.82
C ASN A 113 7.88 -5.96 15.43
N VAL A 114 9.03 -6.40 14.91
CA VAL A 114 9.49 -6.01 13.57
C VAL A 114 8.45 -6.38 12.51
N LEU A 115 7.96 -7.62 12.53
CA LEU A 115 6.93 -8.10 11.59
C LEU A 115 5.66 -7.24 11.65
N ALA A 116 5.15 -6.97 12.86
CA ALA A 116 3.93 -6.18 13.02
C ALA A 116 4.08 -4.75 12.46
N ARG A 117 5.28 -4.14 12.60
CA ARG A 117 5.57 -2.82 12.05
C ARG A 117 5.70 -2.84 10.52
N ILE A 118 6.40 -3.83 9.96
CA ILE A 118 6.46 -4.04 8.52
C ILE A 118 5.05 -4.13 7.93
N GLU A 119 4.19 -4.98 8.51
CA GLU A 119 2.81 -5.13 8.05
C GLU A 119 2.01 -3.82 8.15
N ALA A 120 2.21 -3.05 9.24
CA ALA A 120 1.53 -1.78 9.43
C ALA A 120 1.98 -0.73 8.41
N VAL A 121 3.29 -0.67 8.12
CA VAL A 121 3.86 0.26 7.12
C VAL A 121 3.43 -0.14 5.72
N LEU A 122 3.61 -1.39 5.30
CA LEU A 122 3.20 -1.87 3.97
C LEU A 122 1.69 -1.68 3.74
N ARG A 123 0.86 -1.89 4.76
CA ARG A 123 -0.58 -1.64 4.66
C ARG A 123 -0.90 -0.15 4.45
N ARG A 124 -0.15 0.76 5.07
CA ARG A 124 -0.29 2.22 4.87
C ARG A 124 0.17 2.62 3.48
N THR A 125 1.31 2.11 3.04
CA THR A 125 1.89 2.41 1.73
C THR A 125 1.05 1.84 0.59
N ALA A 126 0.52 0.62 0.75
CA ALA A 126 -0.44 0.05 -0.21
C ALA A 126 -1.72 0.89 -0.34
N ARG A 127 -2.08 1.65 0.70
CA ARG A 127 -3.17 2.64 0.64
C ARG A 127 -2.74 3.99 0.06
N GLN A 128 -1.42 4.30 0.09
CA GLN A 128 -0.83 5.57 -0.38
C GLN A 128 -0.08 5.41 -1.71
N ALA A 129 0.23 4.18 -2.14
CA ALA A 129 0.73 3.95 -3.49
C ALA A 129 -0.23 4.64 -4.45
N PRO A 130 0.26 5.47 -5.41
CA PRO A 130 -0.59 5.88 -6.48
C PRO A 130 -1.13 4.58 -7.04
N PRO A 131 -2.44 4.39 -7.07
CA PRO A 131 -2.97 3.09 -7.41
C PRO A 131 -2.48 2.78 -8.81
N THR A 132 -1.85 1.61 -8.99
CA THR A 132 -1.80 0.91 -10.27
C THR A 132 -3.23 0.62 -10.78
N ALA A 133 -4.22 0.80 -9.92
CA ALA A 133 -5.61 0.86 -10.30
C ALA A 133 -5.86 2.19 -10.99
N ASN A 134 -6.10 2.14 -12.29
CA ASN A 134 -6.46 3.29 -13.11
C ASN A 134 -7.74 4.00 -12.63
N VAL A 135 -8.50 3.38 -11.74
CA VAL A 135 -9.72 3.91 -11.12
C VAL A 135 -9.63 3.73 -9.61
N VAL A 136 -9.75 4.82 -8.85
CA VAL A 136 -9.68 4.84 -7.38
C VAL A 136 -10.83 5.63 -6.81
N CYS A 137 -11.45 5.07 -5.77
CA CYS A 137 -12.42 5.75 -4.93
C CYS A 137 -11.85 5.91 -3.51
N ASP A 138 -11.71 7.15 -3.05
CA ASP A 138 -11.35 7.46 -1.68
C ASP A 138 -12.61 7.80 -0.87
N ARG A 139 -12.98 6.94 0.09
CA ARG A 139 -14.16 7.14 0.94
C ARG A 139 -13.99 8.26 1.96
N ASN A 140 -12.75 8.61 2.33
CA ASN A 140 -12.52 9.68 3.31
C ASN A 140 -12.77 11.06 2.69
N THR A 141 -12.35 11.23 1.43
CA THR A 141 -12.51 12.48 0.69
C THR A 141 -13.73 12.46 -0.23
N LEU A 142 -14.41 11.31 -0.39
CA LEU A 142 -15.51 11.08 -1.33
C LEU A 142 -15.13 11.46 -2.77
N THR A 143 -13.88 11.20 -3.14
CA THR A 143 -13.35 11.50 -4.48
C THR A 143 -13.11 10.22 -5.28
N CYS A 144 -13.36 10.30 -6.58
CA CYS A 144 -12.99 9.27 -7.54
C CYS A 144 -11.96 9.83 -8.51
N THR A 145 -10.90 9.07 -8.79
CA THR A 145 -9.90 9.42 -9.80
C THR A 145 -9.80 8.33 -10.85
N VAL A 146 -9.57 8.76 -12.10
CA VAL A 146 -9.26 7.91 -13.23
C VAL A 146 -7.93 8.40 -13.81
N ASP A 147 -6.91 7.53 -13.85
CA ASP A 147 -5.54 7.89 -14.22
C ASP A 147 -5.04 9.14 -13.48
N GLY A 148 -5.32 9.23 -12.17
CA GLY A 148 -4.95 10.35 -11.31
C GLY A 148 -5.77 11.63 -11.50
N LYS A 149 -6.74 11.67 -12.41
CA LYS A 149 -7.61 12.83 -12.65
C LYS A 149 -8.94 12.66 -11.91
N ASN A 150 -9.35 13.70 -11.19
CA ASN A 150 -10.65 13.69 -10.49
C ASN A 150 -11.82 13.56 -11.46
N VAL A 151 -12.69 12.59 -11.20
CA VAL A 151 -13.95 12.38 -11.92
C VAL A 151 -15.10 12.69 -10.96
N LYS A 152 -15.93 13.67 -11.33
CA LYS A 152 -17.13 13.99 -10.58
C LYS A 152 -18.24 12.97 -10.91
N MET A 153 -18.81 12.37 -9.87
CA MET A 153 -19.97 11.49 -10.01
C MET A 153 -20.94 11.66 -8.86
N PRO A 154 -22.24 11.37 -9.07
CA PRO A 154 -23.24 11.40 -8.01
C PRO A 154 -22.89 10.41 -6.90
N ARG A 155 -23.28 10.74 -5.64
CA ARG A 155 -22.96 9.93 -4.44
C ARG A 155 -23.29 8.45 -4.61
N LYS A 156 -24.44 8.11 -5.19
CA LYS A 156 -24.84 6.70 -5.38
C LYS A 156 -23.95 5.95 -6.38
N GLU A 157 -23.52 6.63 -7.43
CA GLU A 157 -22.56 6.07 -8.41
C GLU A 157 -21.18 5.83 -7.77
N PHE A 158 -20.74 6.80 -6.93
CA PHE A 158 -19.50 6.65 -6.15
C PHE A 158 -19.57 5.44 -5.19
N GLU A 159 -20.69 5.30 -4.42
CA GLU A 159 -20.86 4.21 -3.47
C GLU A 159 -20.89 2.83 -4.16
N ILE A 160 -21.56 2.71 -5.31
CA ILE A 160 -21.57 1.48 -6.11
C ILE A 160 -20.15 1.17 -6.59
N LEU A 161 -19.46 2.14 -7.20
CA LEU A 161 -18.12 1.93 -7.73
C LEU A 161 -17.13 1.54 -6.61
N ALA A 162 -17.17 2.24 -5.49
CA ALA A 162 -16.34 1.93 -4.32
C ALA A 162 -16.59 0.50 -3.81
N LEU A 163 -17.86 0.07 -3.69
CA LEU A 163 -18.22 -1.29 -3.29
C LEU A 163 -17.59 -2.35 -4.21
N LEU A 164 -17.63 -2.13 -5.52
CA LEU A 164 -17.10 -3.08 -6.49
C LEU A 164 -15.56 -3.10 -6.47
N LEU A 165 -14.90 -1.93 -6.37
CA LEU A 165 -13.45 -1.80 -6.30
C LEU A 165 -12.83 -2.41 -5.03
N GLU A 166 -13.54 -2.31 -3.90
CA GLU A 166 -13.12 -2.90 -2.62
C GLU A 166 -13.23 -4.43 -2.60
N ASN A 167 -13.96 -5.02 -3.56
CA ASN A 167 -14.21 -6.46 -3.63
C ASN A 167 -13.95 -7.03 -5.04
N PRO A 168 -12.71 -6.95 -5.54
CA PRO A 168 -12.38 -7.41 -6.89
C PRO A 168 -12.67 -8.91 -7.05
N GLY A 169 -13.24 -9.30 -8.19
CA GLY A 169 -13.61 -10.68 -8.50
C GLY A 169 -14.96 -11.14 -7.90
N ARG A 170 -15.53 -10.42 -6.94
CA ARG A 170 -16.86 -10.73 -6.37
C ARG A 170 -17.97 -10.18 -7.27
N ILE A 171 -19.02 -10.97 -7.47
CA ILE A 171 -20.26 -10.53 -8.12
C ILE A 171 -21.30 -10.21 -7.04
N PHE A 172 -21.85 -9.02 -7.09
CA PHE A 172 -22.94 -8.57 -6.22
C PHE A 172 -24.25 -8.63 -6.99
N SER A 173 -25.29 -9.22 -6.41
CA SER A 173 -26.63 -9.16 -6.98
C SER A 173 -27.17 -7.71 -6.93
N ARG A 174 -28.23 -7.42 -7.68
CA ARG A 174 -28.86 -6.09 -7.63
C ARG A 174 -29.37 -5.77 -6.24
N GLU A 175 -29.96 -6.75 -5.56
CA GLU A 175 -30.44 -6.62 -4.17
C GLU A 175 -29.28 -6.36 -3.21
N GLU A 176 -28.14 -7.06 -3.36
CA GLU A 176 -26.94 -6.80 -2.54
C GLU A 176 -26.41 -5.38 -2.76
N VAL A 177 -26.30 -4.91 -4.00
CA VAL A 177 -25.88 -3.53 -4.30
C VAL A 177 -26.86 -2.54 -3.67
N MET A 178 -28.17 -2.78 -3.79
CA MET A 178 -29.20 -1.93 -3.20
C MET A 178 -29.09 -1.87 -1.68
N SER A 179 -28.96 -2.99 -1.01
CA SER A 179 -28.85 -3.05 0.46
C SER A 179 -27.61 -2.32 1.00
N HIS A 180 -26.49 -2.33 0.26
CA HIS A 180 -25.28 -1.62 0.66
C HIS A 180 -25.35 -0.11 0.41
N VAL A 181 -25.98 0.29 -0.69
CA VAL A 181 -25.95 1.69 -1.15
C VAL A 181 -27.19 2.48 -0.73
N TRP A 182 -28.33 1.79 -0.47
CA TRP A 182 -29.60 2.37 -0.01
C TRP A 182 -30.12 1.67 1.25
N PRO A 183 -29.45 1.83 2.42
CA PRO A 183 -29.82 1.08 3.64
C PRO A 183 -31.18 1.46 4.23
N ASP A 184 -31.74 2.62 3.88
CA ASP A 184 -33.01 3.09 4.42
C ASP A 184 -34.15 2.79 3.44
N ASN A 185 -34.88 1.69 3.66
CA ASN A 185 -36.23 1.30 3.13
C ASN A 185 -36.81 2.09 1.94
N VAL A 186 -35.98 2.56 1.02
CA VAL A 186 -36.47 3.20 -0.19
C VAL A 186 -36.81 2.08 -1.17
N VAL A 187 -38.09 1.99 -1.54
CA VAL A 187 -38.55 1.11 -2.63
C VAL A 187 -37.93 1.63 -3.95
N VAL A 188 -36.72 1.20 -4.22
CA VAL A 188 -36.02 1.51 -5.48
C VAL A 188 -36.26 0.32 -6.41
N VAL A 189 -36.71 0.58 -7.63
CA VAL A 189 -36.95 -0.47 -8.63
C VAL A 189 -35.60 -1.01 -9.11
N ASP A 190 -35.44 -2.32 -9.28
CA ASP A 190 -34.25 -3.03 -9.74
C ASP A 190 -33.51 -2.40 -10.93
N ARG A 191 -34.24 -1.75 -11.83
CA ARG A 191 -33.71 -1.04 -12.98
C ARG A 191 -32.83 0.18 -12.65
N SER A 192 -32.90 0.69 -11.42
CA SER A 192 -32.06 1.84 -11.02
C SER A 192 -30.58 1.51 -10.95
N VAL A 193 -30.20 0.28 -10.53
CA VAL A 193 -28.80 -0.18 -10.45
C VAL A 193 -28.18 -0.22 -11.85
N ASP A 194 -28.89 -0.77 -12.84
CA ASP A 194 -28.40 -0.91 -14.22
C ASP A 194 -28.11 0.45 -14.89
N VAL A 195 -28.96 1.45 -14.59
CA VAL A 195 -28.76 2.82 -15.06
C VAL A 195 -27.52 3.44 -14.44
N HIS A 196 -27.32 3.25 -13.13
CA HIS A 196 -26.12 3.73 -12.44
C HIS A 196 -24.84 3.04 -12.96
N ILE A 197 -24.86 1.73 -13.14
CA ILE A 197 -23.73 0.99 -13.74
C ILE A 197 -23.36 1.53 -15.12
N THR A 198 -24.36 1.81 -15.96
CA THR A 198 -24.11 2.38 -17.29
C THR A 198 -23.43 3.75 -17.20
N ARG A 199 -23.89 4.62 -16.30
CA ARG A 199 -23.29 5.94 -16.07
C ARG A 199 -21.89 5.84 -15.52
N ILE A 200 -21.66 4.95 -14.52
CA ILE A 200 -20.34 4.70 -13.96
C ILE A 200 -19.37 4.27 -15.06
N ARG A 201 -19.75 3.31 -15.90
CA ARG A 201 -18.90 2.84 -17.02
C ARG A 201 -18.47 3.97 -17.95
N ASN A 202 -19.36 4.90 -18.24
CA ASN A 202 -19.05 6.07 -19.08
C ASN A 202 -18.10 7.03 -18.34
N ASN A 203 -18.35 7.28 -17.05
CA ASN A 203 -17.57 8.22 -16.24
C ASN A 203 -16.13 7.76 -16.01
N ILE A 204 -15.90 6.44 -15.95
CA ILE A 204 -14.58 5.85 -15.74
C ILE A 204 -13.93 5.33 -17.04
N ALA A 205 -14.37 5.77 -18.20
CA ALA A 205 -13.76 5.39 -19.48
C ALA A 205 -12.24 5.72 -19.49
N PRO A 206 -11.37 4.83 -20.02
CA PRO A 206 -11.68 3.60 -20.79
C PRO A 206 -11.94 2.34 -19.94
N TYR A 207 -11.89 2.45 -18.60
CA TYR A 207 -11.93 1.31 -17.67
C TYR A 207 -13.34 0.78 -17.37
N GLY A 208 -14.39 1.37 -17.95
CA GLY A 208 -15.76 0.91 -17.75
C GLY A 208 -15.99 -0.58 -18.08
N LYS A 209 -15.17 -1.16 -18.95
CA LYS A 209 -15.21 -2.58 -19.30
C LYS A 209 -14.83 -3.51 -18.11
N LYS A 210 -14.06 -3.01 -17.13
CA LYS A 210 -13.72 -3.74 -15.92
C LYS A 210 -14.91 -3.97 -15.00
N ILE A 211 -15.99 -3.23 -15.16
CA ILE A 211 -17.25 -3.58 -14.49
C ILE A 211 -17.90 -4.70 -15.32
N ILE A 212 -17.72 -5.92 -14.87
CA ILE A 212 -18.31 -7.10 -15.49
C ILE A 212 -19.78 -7.25 -15.11
N SER A 213 -20.60 -7.73 -16.07
CA SER A 213 -21.99 -8.14 -15.83
C SER A 213 -22.09 -9.65 -15.98
N ARG A 214 -22.70 -10.31 -15.01
CA ARG A 214 -23.10 -11.72 -15.12
C ARG A 214 -24.61 -11.77 -15.20
N SER A 215 -25.10 -12.20 -16.36
CA SER A 215 -26.56 -12.26 -16.64
C SER A 215 -27.27 -13.11 -15.58
N GLY A 216 -28.30 -12.56 -14.94
CA GLY A 216 -29.04 -13.19 -13.85
C GLY A 216 -28.36 -13.13 -12.48
N TYR A 217 -27.07 -12.75 -12.38
CA TYR A 217 -26.32 -12.75 -11.13
C TYR A 217 -25.97 -11.33 -10.62
N GLY A 218 -25.62 -10.41 -11.50
CA GLY A 218 -25.32 -9.04 -11.08
C GLY A 218 -24.04 -8.47 -11.66
N TYR A 219 -23.31 -7.67 -10.85
CA TYR A 219 -22.17 -6.87 -11.25
C TYR A 219 -20.96 -7.08 -10.34
N GLY A 220 -19.76 -6.97 -10.90
CA GLY A 220 -18.51 -7.04 -10.17
C GLY A 220 -17.41 -6.25 -10.86
N TRP A 221 -16.26 -6.14 -10.19
CA TRP A 221 -15.05 -5.54 -10.75
C TRP A 221 -14.06 -6.63 -11.15
N GLU A 222 -13.57 -6.57 -12.37
CA GLU A 222 -12.48 -7.44 -12.84
C GLU A 222 -11.15 -6.90 -12.28
N GLY A 223 -10.49 -7.73 -11.47
CA GLY A 223 -9.23 -7.42 -10.82
C GLY A 223 -8.05 -7.29 -11.79
#